data_5f6d19eb2970138b4d62d6647c212584
#
_entry.id   5f6d19eb2970138b4d62d6647c212584
#
_cell.length_a   1.000
_cell.length_b   1.000
_cell.length_c   1.000
_cell.angle_alpha   90.00
_cell.angle_beta   90.00
_cell.angle_gamma   90.00
#
_symmetry.space_group_name_H-M   'P 1'
#
loop_
_entity.id
_entity.type
_entity.pdbx_description
1 polymer ?
#
loop_
_entity_poly.entity_id
_entity_poly.type
_entity_poly.pdbx_seq_one_letter_code
_entity_poly.pdbx_strand_id
1 'polypeptide(L)'
;IIRPPLIYGKGVKANFASMLKMVHTGFPLPFARLKNARSLLALPNLCDFIARAIDHPATVNQIFLVADPVPVSTSEMLIAIADAEGVPSRLFYIPSILVRGIGRCFGIDAKLQRIYGSLEMDTGKAQRQLQWSAPYTFSQALSLMASSKNE
;
A
#
# COMPACT_ATOMS: atom_id res chain seq x y z
N ILE A 1 1.56 -20.20 6.97
CA ILE A 1 2.01 -18.84 7.35
C ILE A 1 1.68 -17.88 6.22
N ILE A 2 1.04 -16.76 6.53
CA ILE A 2 0.73 -15.68 5.58
C ILE A 2 1.66 -14.50 5.89
N ARG A 3 2.32 -13.97 4.87
CA ARG A 3 3.21 -12.79 4.99
C ARG A 3 2.67 -11.69 4.08
N PRO A 4 1.86 -10.76 4.61
CA PRO A 4 1.36 -9.62 3.85
C PRO A 4 2.37 -8.46 3.82
N PRO A 5 2.28 -7.55 2.84
CA PRO A 5 2.94 -6.25 2.86
C PRO A 5 2.20 -5.27 3.79
N LEU A 6 2.26 -3.97 3.49
CA LEU A 6 1.42 -2.99 4.17
C LEU A 6 -0.06 -3.27 3.88
N ILE A 7 -0.83 -3.54 4.94
CA ILE A 7 -2.27 -3.71 4.85
C ILE A 7 -2.95 -2.35 4.94
N TYR A 8 -3.95 -2.11 4.09
CA TYR A 8 -4.78 -0.92 4.12
C TYR A 8 -6.27 -1.28 4.12
N GLY A 9 -7.10 -0.43 4.71
CA GLY A 9 -8.53 -0.67 4.83
C GLY A 9 -9.15 0.09 6.00
N LYS A 10 -10.47 -0.05 6.17
CA LYS A 10 -11.20 0.55 7.31
C LYS A 10 -10.70 -0.05 8.63
N GLY A 11 -10.41 0.82 9.60
CA GLY A 11 -9.93 0.39 10.92
C GLY A 11 -8.45 0.02 11.00
N VAL A 12 -7.72 -0.04 9.90
CA VAL A 12 -6.28 -0.29 9.91
C VAL A 12 -5.54 0.91 10.47
N LYS A 13 -4.70 0.66 11.46
CA LYS A 13 -3.89 1.66 12.19
C LYS A 13 -2.48 1.78 11.57
N ALA A 14 -1.62 2.58 12.20
CA ALA A 14 -0.22 2.77 11.87
C ALA A 14 0.06 3.53 10.56
N ASN A 15 0.88 2.98 9.66
CA ASN A 15 1.43 3.72 8.52
C ASN A 15 0.37 4.25 7.55
N PHE A 16 -0.68 3.48 7.25
CA PHE A 16 -1.75 3.92 6.36
C PHE A 16 -2.56 5.06 6.99
N ALA A 17 -2.90 4.96 8.28
CA ALA A 17 -3.56 6.05 9.01
C ALA A 17 -2.71 7.32 9.05
N SER A 18 -1.38 7.20 9.13
CA SER A 18 -0.46 8.34 9.05
C SER A 18 -0.49 9.00 7.67
N MET A 19 -0.60 8.23 6.59
CA MET A 19 -0.75 8.76 5.23
C MET A 19 -2.08 9.49 5.04
N LEU A 20 -3.18 8.94 5.53
CA LEU A 20 -4.49 9.61 5.56
C LEU A 20 -4.39 10.96 6.27
N LYS A 21 -3.84 10.99 7.49
CA LYS A 21 -3.63 12.24 8.23
C LYS A 21 -2.79 13.24 7.45
N MET A 22 -1.70 12.79 6.83
CA MET A 22 -0.79 13.63 6.06
C MET A 22 -1.51 14.27 4.87
N VAL A 23 -2.36 13.54 4.16
CA VAL A 23 -3.18 14.06 3.06
C VAL A 23 -4.20 15.09 3.59
N HIS A 24 -4.86 14.79 4.71
CA HIS A 24 -5.85 15.69 5.33
C HIS A 24 -5.26 17.01 5.86
N THR A 25 -3.98 17.04 6.24
CA THR A 25 -3.36 18.29 6.68
C THR A 25 -3.28 19.36 5.59
N GLY A 26 -3.40 18.93 4.32
CA GLY A 26 -3.30 19.83 3.16
C GLY A 26 -1.92 20.43 2.93
N PHE A 27 -0.91 20.05 3.70
CA PHE A 27 0.46 20.51 3.47
C PHE A 27 1.01 19.94 2.16
N PRO A 28 1.81 20.74 1.41
CA PRO A 28 2.50 20.23 0.24
C PRO A 28 3.47 19.10 0.61
N LEU A 29 3.36 17.96 -0.11
CA LEU A 29 4.18 16.78 0.15
C LEU A 29 5.22 16.59 -0.97
N PRO A 30 6.49 16.31 -0.65
CA PRO A 30 7.58 16.21 -1.62
C PRO A 30 7.63 14.83 -2.31
N PHE A 31 6.49 14.32 -2.73
CA PHE A 31 6.37 12.95 -3.25
C PHE A 31 5.82 12.87 -4.68
N ALA A 32 5.82 14.00 -5.43
CA ALA A 32 5.43 13.97 -6.83
C ALA A 32 6.44 13.17 -7.66
N ARG A 33 5.92 12.44 -8.67
CA ARG A 33 6.72 11.69 -9.66
C ARG A 33 7.66 10.63 -9.08
N LEU A 34 7.35 10.08 -7.91
CA LEU A 34 8.07 8.90 -7.41
C LEU A 34 7.69 7.69 -8.26
N LYS A 35 8.72 7.02 -8.80
CA LYS A 35 8.58 5.79 -9.62
C LYS A 35 8.92 4.52 -8.84
N ASN A 36 8.73 4.54 -7.54
CA ASN A 36 8.88 3.34 -6.73
C ASN A 36 7.65 2.43 -6.92
N ALA A 37 7.85 1.13 -6.74
CA ALA A 37 6.78 0.13 -6.79
C ALA A 37 6.63 -0.52 -5.40
N ARG A 38 5.43 -0.51 -4.86
CA ARG A 38 5.12 -1.06 -3.54
C ARG A 38 3.94 -1.98 -3.63
N SER A 39 4.15 -3.23 -3.23
CA SER A 39 3.05 -4.12 -2.98
C SER A 39 2.28 -3.67 -1.75
N LEU A 40 0.97 -3.67 -1.85
CA LEU A 40 0.02 -3.39 -0.78
C LEU A 40 -0.96 -4.56 -0.70
N LEU A 41 -1.75 -4.62 0.36
CA LEU A 41 -2.81 -5.62 0.48
C LEU A 41 -4.05 -4.97 1.09
N ALA A 42 -5.14 -4.94 0.35
CA ALA A 42 -6.42 -4.51 0.86
C ALA A 42 -6.93 -5.48 1.94
N LEU A 43 -7.49 -4.94 3.01
CA LEU A 43 -8.07 -5.77 4.08
C LEU A 43 -9.12 -6.77 3.55
N PRO A 44 -10.05 -6.42 2.64
CA PRO A 44 -10.97 -7.40 2.06
C PRO A 44 -10.25 -8.49 1.24
N ASN A 45 -9.17 -8.16 0.53
CA ASN A 45 -8.38 -9.16 -0.19
C ASN A 45 -7.67 -10.13 0.78
N LEU A 46 -7.18 -9.62 1.92
CA LEU A 46 -6.62 -10.48 2.96
C LEU A 46 -7.68 -11.42 3.56
N CYS A 47 -8.87 -10.92 3.84
CA CYS A 47 -9.97 -11.75 4.36
C CYS A 47 -10.36 -12.84 3.37
N ASP A 48 -10.47 -12.51 2.08
CA ASP A 48 -10.77 -13.47 1.02
C ASP A 48 -9.67 -14.55 0.91
N PHE A 49 -8.40 -14.12 0.95
CA PHE A 49 -7.28 -15.08 0.95
C PHE A 49 -7.32 -16.01 2.16
N ILE A 50 -7.59 -15.49 3.36
CA ILE A 50 -7.68 -16.30 4.57
C ILE A 50 -8.81 -17.33 4.45
N ALA A 51 -10.00 -16.90 4.00
CA ALA A 51 -11.12 -17.79 3.77
C ALA A 51 -10.76 -18.91 2.79
N ARG A 52 -10.11 -18.58 1.67
CA ARG A 52 -9.62 -19.57 0.69
C ARG A 52 -8.58 -20.50 1.29
N ALA A 53 -7.69 -20.00 2.14
CA ALA A 53 -6.57 -20.76 2.69
C ALA A 53 -6.99 -21.74 3.81
N ILE A 54 -8.08 -21.51 4.53
CA ILE A 54 -8.53 -22.35 5.64
C ILE A 54 -8.83 -23.76 5.17
N ASP A 55 -9.58 -23.90 4.07
CA ASP A 55 -10.08 -25.18 3.59
C ASP A 55 -9.23 -25.81 2.49
N HIS A 56 -8.19 -25.11 2.01
CA HIS A 56 -7.42 -25.58 0.87
C HIS A 56 -6.25 -26.49 1.30
N PRO A 57 -6.21 -27.77 0.86
CA PRO A 57 -5.21 -28.75 1.32
C PRO A 57 -3.76 -28.36 1.02
N ALA A 58 -3.50 -27.59 -0.04
CA ALA A 58 -2.17 -27.14 -0.40
C ALA A 58 -1.59 -26.06 0.54
N THR A 59 -2.33 -25.62 1.57
CA THR A 59 -1.86 -24.61 2.52
C THR A 59 -1.09 -25.19 3.71
N VAL A 60 -1.22 -26.48 3.95
CA VAL A 60 -0.60 -27.15 5.10
C VAL A 60 0.91 -26.97 5.07
N ASN A 61 1.47 -26.46 6.17
CA ASN A 61 2.91 -26.20 6.35
C ASN A 61 3.55 -25.31 5.26
N GLN A 62 2.78 -24.45 4.61
CA GLN A 62 3.25 -23.55 3.57
C GLN A 62 3.36 -22.10 4.04
N ILE A 63 4.19 -21.32 3.33
CA ILE A 63 4.30 -19.87 3.47
C ILE A 63 3.82 -19.23 2.17
N PHE A 64 2.90 -18.28 2.28
CA PHE A 64 2.40 -17.50 1.16
C PHE A 64 2.71 -16.02 1.34
N LEU A 65 3.24 -15.40 0.31
CA LEU A 65 3.28 -13.95 0.13
C LEU A 65 1.96 -13.55 -0.56
N VAL A 66 1.27 -12.57 -0.02
CA VAL A 66 -0.07 -12.18 -0.48
C VAL A 66 -0.10 -10.66 -0.65
N ALA A 67 -0.49 -10.19 -1.82
CA ALA A 67 -0.59 -8.76 -2.13
C ALA A 67 -1.67 -8.52 -3.19
N ASP A 68 -2.04 -7.26 -3.35
CA ASP A 68 -2.91 -6.80 -4.43
C ASP A 68 -2.27 -7.04 -5.80
N PRO A 69 -3.06 -7.09 -6.90
CA PRO A 69 -2.57 -7.54 -8.21
C PRO A 69 -1.48 -6.64 -8.78
N VAL A 70 -1.52 -5.34 -8.50
CA VAL A 70 -0.63 -4.34 -9.10
C VAL A 70 0.05 -3.53 -8.00
N PRO A 71 1.39 -3.49 -7.97
CA PRO A 71 2.11 -2.57 -7.09
C PRO A 71 1.81 -1.11 -7.46
N VAL A 72 1.78 -0.24 -6.47
CA VAL A 72 1.54 1.19 -6.67
C VAL A 72 2.73 2.01 -6.18
N SER A 73 2.97 3.17 -6.80
CA SER A 73 3.96 4.11 -6.30
C SER A 73 3.43 4.90 -5.11
N THR A 74 4.33 5.45 -4.32
CA THR A 74 3.93 6.34 -3.20
C THR A 74 3.17 7.57 -3.73
N SER A 75 3.53 8.10 -4.91
CA SER A 75 2.79 9.20 -5.54
C SER A 75 1.36 8.80 -5.88
N GLU A 76 1.18 7.69 -6.58
CA GLU A 76 -0.15 7.17 -6.96
C GLU A 76 -1.01 6.88 -5.74
N MET A 77 -0.42 6.28 -4.71
CA MET A 77 -1.12 6.00 -3.46
C MET A 77 -1.63 7.28 -2.78
N LEU A 78 -0.81 8.33 -2.67
CA LEU A 78 -1.21 9.60 -2.05
C LEU A 78 -2.26 10.34 -2.89
N ILE A 79 -2.16 10.29 -4.22
CA ILE A 79 -3.17 10.87 -5.11
C ILE A 79 -4.49 10.14 -4.94
N ALA A 80 -4.49 8.82 -5.01
CA ALA A 80 -5.73 8.03 -4.88
C ALA A 80 -6.39 8.19 -3.49
N ILE A 81 -5.58 8.33 -2.42
CA ILE A 81 -6.10 8.65 -1.09
C ILE A 81 -6.76 10.03 -1.09
N ALA A 82 -6.11 11.04 -1.68
CA ALA A 82 -6.65 12.39 -1.74
C ALA A 82 -7.98 12.43 -2.51
N ASP A 83 -8.05 11.75 -3.64
CA ASP A 83 -9.26 11.62 -4.47
C ASP A 83 -10.39 10.92 -3.71
N ALA A 84 -10.09 9.81 -3.02
CA ALA A 84 -11.07 9.07 -2.23
C ALA A 84 -11.60 9.87 -1.01
N GLU A 85 -10.78 10.75 -0.44
CA GLU A 85 -11.16 11.62 0.69
C GLU A 85 -11.76 12.97 0.22
N GLY A 86 -11.84 13.22 -1.10
CA GLY A 86 -12.37 14.48 -1.65
C GLY A 86 -11.53 15.71 -1.36
N VAL A 87 -10.21 15.54 -1.15
CA VAL A 87 -9.28 16.63 -0.85
C VAL A 87 -8.25 16.80 -1.98
N PRO A 88 -7.75 18.02 -2.24
CA PRO A 88 -6.77 18.21 -3.29
C PRO A 88 -5.42 17.55 -2.94
N SER A 89 -4.87 16.77 -3.86
CA SER A 89 -3.52 16.24 -3.75
C SER A 89 -2.49 17.34 -3.99
N ARG A 90 -1.77 17.77 -2.95
CA ARG A 90 -0.73 18.80 -3.03
C ARG A 90 0.65 18.17 -3.04
N LEU A 91 0.99 17.50 -4.14
CA LEU A 91 2.31 16.90 -4.31
C LEU A 91 3.22 17.81 -5.11
N PHE A 92 4.47 17.98 -4.68
CA PHE A 92 5.50 18.67 -5.45
C PHE A 92 6.73 17.79 -5.65
N TYR A 93 7.51 18.09 -6.68
CA TYR A 93 8.68 17.32 -7.03
C TYR A 93 9.93 17.87 -6.36
N ILE A 94 10.70 16.97 -5.72
CA ILE A 94 12.07 17.26 -5.29
C ILE A 94 13.00 16.27 -6.01
N PRO A 95 14.10 16.76 -6.63
CA PRO A 95 15.13 15.88 -7.18
C PRO A 95 15.69 14.94 -6.10
N SER A 96 15.83 13.65 -6.44
CA SER A 96 16.30 12.63 -5.50
C SER A 96 17.67 12.92 -4.87
N ILE A 97 18.51 13.66 -5.57
CA ILE A 97 19.84 14.08 -5.07
C ILE A 97 19.71 15.02 -3.86
N LEU A 98 18.74 15.94 -3.88
CA LEU A 98 18.48 16.85 -2.75
C LEU A 98 17.89 16.08 -1.56
N VAL A 99 16.97 15.16 -1.82
CA VAL A 99 16.40 14.31 -0.78
C VAL A 99 17.46 13.49 -0.06
N ARG A 100 18.39 12.89 -0.82
CA ARG A 100 19.52 12.13 -0.26
C ARG A 100 20.48 13.02 0.53
N GLY A 101 20.75 14.23 0.05
CA GLY A 101 21.57 15.21 0.77
C GLY A 101 20.97 15.59 2.11
N ILE A 102 19.70 15.95 2.13
CA ILE A 102 18.95 16.28 3.35
C ILE A 102 18.91 15.07 4.30
N GLY A 103 18.63 13.88 3.78
CA GLY A 103 18.59 12.64 4.56
C GLY A 103 19.88 12.38 5.33
N ARG A 104 21.02 12.57 4.67
CA ARG A 104 22.35 12.42 5.29
C ARG A 104 22.63 13.48 6.36
N CYS A 105 22.30 14.75 6.07
CA CYS A 105 22.53 15.84 7.02
C CYS A 105 21.71 15.70 8.31
N PHE A 106 20.50 15.15 8.23
CA PHE A 106 19.58 15.03 9.36
C PHE A 106 19.49 13.61 9.94
N GLY A 107 20.27 12.66 9.44
CA GLY A 107 20.28 11.26 9.93
C GLY A 107 18.97 10.52 9.71
N ILE A 108 18.15 10.92 8.72
CA ILE A 108 16.83 10.34 8.43
C ILE A 108 16.83 9.44 7.19
N ASP A 109 18.01 9.05 6.71
CA ASP A 109 18.18 8.23 5.50
C ASP A 109 17.32 6.95 5.54
N ALA A 110 17.28 6.25 6.65
CA ALA A 110 16.50 5.02 6.78
C ALA A 110 14.99 5.25 6.63
N LYS A 111 14.46 6.40 7.10
CA LYS A 111 13.05 6.77 6.93
C LYS A 111 12.76 7.14 5.47
N LEU A 112 13.66 7.89 4.84
CA LEU A 112 13.53 8.27 3.44
C LEU A 112 13.61 7.05 2.53
N GLN A 113 14.54 6.12 2.76
CA GLN A 113 14.62 4.87 2.00
C GLN A 113 13.33 4.05 2.07
N ARG A 114 12.64 4.04 3.22
CA ARG A 114 11.34 3.37 3.34
C ARG A 114 10.24 4.01 2.50
N ILE A 115 10.30 5.31 2.24
CA ILE A 115 9.29 6.02 1.44
C ILE A 115 9.63 5.97 -0.04
N TYR A 116 10.91 6.16 -0.38
CA TYR A 116 11.38 6.23 -1.77
C TYR A 116 11.73 4.85 -2.36
N GLY A 117 11.93 3.84 -1.52
CA GLY A 117 12.30 2.49 -1.95
C GLY A 117 11.12 1.70 -2.51
N SER A 118 11.42 0.80 -3.44
CA SER A 118 10.49 -0.22 -3.92
C SER A 118 10.47 -1.40 -2.97
N LEU A 119 9.31 -2.02 -2.82
CA LEU A 119 9.11 -3.27 -2.11
C LEU A 119 8.02 -4.06 -2.84
N GLU A 120 8.44 -4.91 -3.74
CA GLU A 120 7.52 -5.76 -4.50
C GLU A 120 7.58 -7.19 -3.96
N MET A 121 6.43 -7.84 -3.92
CA MET A 121 6.26 -9.21 -3.44
C MET A 121 5.85 -10.12 -4.59
N ASP A 122 6.55 -11.23 -4.76
CA ASP A 122 6.11 -12.28 -5.68
C ASP A 122 4.95 -13.09 -5.06
N THR A 123 3.76 -12.89 -5.57
CA THR A 123 2.53 -13.58 -5.16
C THR A 123 2.21 -14.80 -6.04
N GLY A 124 3.05 -15.12 -7.01
CA GLY A 124 2.80 -16.18 -7.99
C GLY A 124 2.58 -17.57 -7.38
N LYS A 125 3.12 -17.83 -6.18
CA LYS A 125 2.85 -19.09 -5.47
C LYS A 125 1.37 -19.23 -5.07
N ALA A 126 0.75 -18.19 -4.56
CA ALA A 126 -0.66 -18.20 -4.18
C ALA A 126 -1.55 -18.46 -5.40
N GLN A 127 -1.24 -17.80 -6.51
CA GLN A 127 -1.96 -18.01 -7.77
C GLN A 127 -1.82 -19.44 -8.30
N ARG A 128 -0.60 -19.98 -8.34
CA ARG A 128 -0.37 -21.33 -8.88
C ARG A 128 -0.94 -22.44 -8.01
N GLN A 129 -0.80 -22.35 -6.69
CA GLN A 129 -1.16 -23.44 -5.78
C GLN A 129 -2.61 -23.38 -5.30
N LEU A 130 -3.16 -22.18 -5.11
CA LEU A 130 -4.51 -21.97 -4.57
C LEU A 130 -5.49 -21.48 -5.63
N GLN A 131 -5.02 -21.22 -6.86
CA GLN A 131 -5.80 -20.55 -7.92
C GLN A 131 -6.44 -19.27 -7.40
N TRP A 132 -5.71 -18.55 -6.53
CA TRP A 132 -6.18 -17.34 -5.92
C TRP A 132 -5.57 -16.09 -6.56
N SER A 133 -6.43 -15.13 -6.86
CA SER A 133 -6.05 -13.77 -7.23
C SER A 133 -6.86 -12.79 -6.40
N ALA A 134 -6.25 -11.69 -6.01
CA ALA A 134 -6.95 -10.69 -5.20
C ALA A 134 -8.16 -10.13 -5.95
N PRO A 135 -9.39 -10.19 -5.37
CA PRO A 135 -10.62 -9.77 -6.04
C PRO A 135 -10.72 -8.26 -6.28
N TYR A 136 -10.04 -7.46 -5.46
CA TYR A 136 -10.10 -6.00 -5.56
C TYR A 136 -8.77 -5.39 -5.94
N THR A 137 -8.81 -4.44 -6.88
CA THR A 137 -7.69 -3.54 -7.17
C THR A 137 -7.56 -2.47 -6.09
N PHE A 138 -6.43 -1.75 -6.07
CA PHE A 138 -6.18 -0.67 -5.12
C PHE A 138 -7.29 0.40 -5.13
N SER A 139 -7.69 0.85 -6.31
CA SER A 139 -8.75 1.87 -6.48
C SER A 139 -10.11 1.38 -5.97
N GLN A 140 -10.49 0.13 -6.31
CA GLN A 140 -11.75 -0.46 -5.85
C GLN A 140 -11.80 -0.59 -4.33
N ALA A 141 -10.71 -1.04 -3.71
CA ALA A 141 -10.65 -1.17 -2.26
C ALA A 141 -10.70 0.19 -1.55
N LEU A 142 -10.09 1.23 -2.10
CA LEU A 142 -10.23 2.60 -1.57
C LEU A 142 -11.66 3.13 -1.68
N SER A 143 -12.34 2.88 -2.81
CA SER A 143 -13.74 3.27 -2.98
C SER A 143 -14.66 2.60 -1.96
N LEU A 144 -14.44 1.31 -1.66
CA LEU A 144 -15.16 0.59 -0.61
C LEU A 144 -14.93 1.21 0.79
N MET A 145 -13.70 1.67 1.06
CA MET A 145 -13.41 2.37 2.32
C MET A 145 -14.15 3.70 2.43
N ALA A 146 -14.17 4.49 1.36
CA ALA A 146 -14.83 5.79 1.34
C ALA A 146 -16.35 5.65 1.53
N SER A 147 -16.99 4.70 0.85
CA SER A 147 -18.42 4.42 0.98
C SER A 147 -18.83 4.03 2.40
N SER A 148 -18.00 3.27 3.10
CA SER A 148 -18.29 2.79 4.45
C SER A 148 -18.03 3.82 5.57
N LYS A 149 -17.56 5.04 5.25
CA LYS A 149 -17.47 6.17 6.20
C LYS A 149 -18.80 6.90 6.39
N ASN A 150 -19.72 6.75 5.45
CA ASN A 150 -21.00 7.45 5.43
C ASN A 150 -22.15 6.65 6.09
N GLU A 151 -21.83 5.48 6.62
CA GLU A 151 -22.69 4.67 7.48
C GLU A 151 -22.25 4.76 8.95
#